data_b05c4802df2905e441339b6d796abde1
#
_entry.id   b05c4802df2905e441339b6d796abde1
#
_cell.length_a   1.000
_cell.length_b   1.000
_cell.length_c   1.000
_cell.angle_alpha   90.00
_cell.angle_beta   90.00
_cell.angle_gamma   90.00
#
_symmetry.space_group_name_H-M   'P 1'
#
loop_
_entity.id
_entity.type
_entity.pdbx_description
1 polymer ?
#
loop_
_entity_poly.entity_id
_entity_poly.type
_entity_poly.pdbx_seq_one_letter_code
_entity_poly.pdbx_strand_id
1 'polypeptide(L)'
;VDIRAEFGQRVKELRARSGMSQEVLAHRAGLDRTYISGVERGERNISIVNIEKISSALQVSISYMFSGERFSATPAYQPKDFIVPFKDRFKYRVDSENRILAFQVRGLLSGENVDFMSRTLIGLCNAFGKEELSVLVDHRDMKASDGEPVVYSPEVAERAVIFQQELLKYSRRVVALCNSEYMVENLNHVASQSGIIHKATHIYGRDKDMVGTAYELLGINDNELIKINA
;
A
#
# COMPACT_ATOMS: atom_id res chain seq x y z
N VAL A 1 5.60 29.79 10.07
CA VAL A 1 5.80 28.33 10.14
C VAL A 1 7.16 28.00 9.54
N ASP A 2 7.99 27.19 10.22
CA ASP A 2 9.30 26.78 9.72
C ASP A 2 9.13 25.59 8.78
N ILE A 3 9.38 25.76 7.51
CA ILE A 3 9.26 24.73 6.46
C ILE A 3 10.09 23.48 6.79
N ARG A 4 11.19 23.62 7.50
CA ARG A 4 12.04 22.49 7.93
C ARG A 4 11.31 21.62 8.94
N ALA A 5 10.60 22.26 9.89
CA ALA A 5 9.82 21.56 10.90
C ALA A 5 8.62 20.83 10.28
N GLU A 6 7.92 21.46 9.33
CA GLU A 6 6.81 20.83 8.60
C GLU A 6 7.28 19.63 7.77
N PHE A 7 8.37 19.81 7.03
CA PHE A 7 8.95 18.72 6.25
C PHE A 7 9.45 17.58 7.15
N GLY A 8 10.11 17.91 8.24
CA GLY A 8 10.59 16.93 9.21
C GLY A 8 9.46 16.12 9.82
N GLN A 9 8.37 16.78 10.20
CA GLN A 9 7.16 16.13 10.71
C GLN A 9 6.54 15.20 9.64
N ARG A 10 6.52 15.63 8.37
CA ARG A 10 6.04 14.81 7.24
C ARG A 10 6.87 13.54 7.08
N VAL A 11 8.19 13.65 7.07
CA VAL A 11 9.10 12.51 6.99
C VAL A 11 8.83 11.52 8.14
N LYS A 12 8.75 12.03 9.38
CA LYS A 12 8.47 11.22 10.57
C LYS A 12 7.14 10.46 10.47
N GLU A 13 6.10 11.14 10.01
CA GLU A 13 4.77 10.55 9.84
C GLU A 13 4.78 9.45 8.79
N LEU A 14 5.30 9.72 7.59
CA LEU A 14 5.36 8.74 6.50
C LEU A 14 6.22 7.52 6.89
N ARG A 15 7.35 7.77 7.56
CA ARG A 15 8.19 6.69 8.10
C ARG A 15 7.43 5.82 9.09
N ALA A 16 6.73 6.43 10.05
CA ALA A 16 5.97 5.71 11.07
C ALA A 16 4.84 4.89 10.43
N ARG A 17 4.10 5.48 9.49
CA ARG A 17 3.03 4.79 8.74
C ARG A 17 3.53 3.63 7.89
N SER A 18 4.80 3.69 7.46
CA SER A 18 5.45 2.58 6.74
C SER A 18 6.11 1.56 7.67
N GLY A 19 5.94 1.66 8.99
CA GLY A 19 6.52 0.74 9.96
C GLY A 19 8.04 0.78 10.06
N MET A 20 8.69 1.85 9.57
CA MET A 20 10.16 1.97 9.57
C MET A 20 10.69 2.62 10.86
N SER A 21 11.83 2.13 11.37
CA SER A 21 12.65 2.88 12.30
C SER A 21 13.45 3.98 11.57
N GLN A 22 13.97 4.97 12.31
CA GLN A 22 14.88 5.97 11.74
C GLN A 22 16.12 5.32 11.11
N GLU A 23 16.60 4.23 11.66
CA GLU A 23 17.75 3.47 11.16
C GLU A 23 17.44 2.80 9.83
N VAL A 24 16.28 2.18 9.71
CA VAL A 24 15.82 1.57 8.46
C VAL A 24 15.66 2.62 7.36
N LEU A 25 15.02 3.77 7.67
CA LEU A 25 14.88 4.85 6.69
C LEU A 25 16.26 5.39 6.27
N ALA A 26 17.17 5.62 7.22
CA ALA A 26 18.52 6.10 6.95
C ALA A 26 19.29 5.14 6.01
N HIS A 27 19.28 3.86 6.34
CA HIS A 27 19.92 2.83 5.51
C HIS A 27 19.37 2.83 4.08
N ARG A 28 18.04 2.85 3.91
CA ARG A 28 17.39 2.86 2.59
C ARG A 28 17.66 4.13 1.79
N ALA A 29 17.74 5.27 2.48
CA ALA A 29 18.05 6.56 1.85
C ALA A 29 19.54 6.75 1.56
N GLY A 30 20.42 5.86 2.01
CA GLY A 30 21.87 6.05 1.95
C GLY A 30 22.32 7.28 2.74
N LEU A 31 21.73 7.53 3.92
CA LEU A 31 21.99 8.65 4.82
C LEU A 31 22.27 8.13 6.24
N ASP A 32 22.89 8.98 7.08
CA ASP A 32 23.11 8.65 8.49
C ASP A 32 21.81 8.73 9.30
N ARG A 33 21.67 7.84 10.29
CA ARG A 33 20.55 7.89 11.26
C ARG A 33 20.46 9.24 11.97
N THR A 34 21.61 9.80 12.35
CA THR A 34 21.68 11.12 12.99
C THR A 34 21.19 12.24 12.06
N TYR A 35 21.43 12.12 10.75
CA TYR A 35 20.92 13.05 9.76
C TYR A 35 19.38 12.96 9.67
N ILE A 36 18.82 11.76 9.52
CA ILE A 36 17.36 11.53 9.52
C ILE A 36 16.72 12.08 10.80
N SER A 37 17.30 11.80 11.97
CA SER A 37 16.82 12.32 13.25
C SER A 37 16.80 13.85 13.28
N GLY A 38 17.84 14.49 12.77
CA GLY A 38 17.91 15.96 12.67
C GLY A 38 16.91 16.54 11.65
N VAL A 39 16.65 15.83 10.54
CA VAL A 39 15.62 16.21 9.57
C VAL A 39 14.24 16.14 10.24
N GLU A 40 13.91 15.06 10.92
CA GLU A 40 12.61 14.87 11.58
C GLU A 40 12.34 15.89 12.71
N ARG A 41 13.38 16.44 13.32
CA ARG A 41 13.26 17.55 14.29
C ARG A 41 13.22 18.94 13.66
N GLY A 42 13.38 19.04 12.32
CA GLY A 42 13.43 20.32 11.63
C GLY A 42 14.75 21.10 11.81
N GLU A 43 15.80 20.46 12.32
CA GLU A 43 17.10 21.07 12.59
C GLU A 43 18.01 21.18 11.37
N ARG A 44 17.67 20.49 10.28
CA ARG A 44 18.49 20.41 9.08
C ARG A 44 17.90 21.21 7.93
N ASN A 45 18.78 21.98 7.26
CA ASN A 45 18.47 22.47 5.92
C ASN A 45 18.78 21.35 4.93
N ILE A 46 17.73 20.72 4.39
CA ILE A 46 17.84 19.54 3.56
C ILE A 46 18.06 19.93 2.09
N SER A 47 19.01 19.30 1.42
CA SER A 47 19.20 19.47 -0.02
C SER A 47 18.13 18.73 -0.82
N ILE A 48 17.85 19.18 -2.05
CA ILE A 48 16.89 18.54 -2.94
C ILE A 48 17.28 17.09 -3.26
N VAL A 49 18.58 16.80 -3.32
CA VAL A 49 19.10 15.43 -3.51
C VAL A 49 18.73 14.53 -2.34
N ASN A 50 18.81 15.05 -1.10
CA ASN A 50 18.44 14.28 0.07
C ASN A 50 16.91 14.16 0.23
N ILE A 51 16.15 15.14 -0.26
CA ILE A 51 14.68 15.02 -0.37
C ILE A 51 14.33 13.85 -1.32
N GLU A 52 14.96 13.79 -2.48
CA GLU A 52 14.77 12.69 -3.44
C GLU A 52 15.12 11.33 -2.82
N LYS A 53 16.27 11.21 -2.15
CA LYS A 53 16.68 9.97 -1.48
C LYS A 53 15.66 9.53 -0.41
N ILE A 54 15.16 10.47 0.39
CA ILE A 54 14.17 10.18 1.44
C ILE A 54 12.83 9.79 0.82
N SER A 55 12.36 10.50 -0.22
CA SER A 55 11.10 10.17 -0.90
C SER A 55 11.16 8.79 -1.56
N SER A 56 12.28 8.46 -2.22
CA SER A 56 12.50 7.14 -2.80
C SER A 56 12.54 6.03 -1.74
N ALA A 57 13.20 6.27 -0.60
CA ALA A 57 13.25 5.32 0.51
C ALA A 57 11.87 5.09 1.16
N LEU A 58 11.01 6.12 1.14
CA LEU A 58 9.61 6.07 1.60
C LEU A 58 8.65 5.56 0.52
N GLN A 59 9.14 5.37 -0.72
CA GLN A 59 8.35 4.91 -1.87
C GLN A 59 7.18 5.85 -2.23
N VAL A 60 7.43 7.17 -2.17
CA VAL A 60 6.48 8.21 -2.55
C VAL A 60 7.11 9.18 -3.54
N SER A 61 6.30 9.92 -4.28
CA SER A 61 6.79 11.00 -5.15
C SER A 61 7.25 12.21 -4.32
N ILE A 62 8.16 13.01 -4.88
CA ILE A 62 8.58 14.28 -4.25
C ILE A 62 7.37 15.22 -4.10
N SER A 63 6.48 15.25 -5.09
CA SER A 63 5.25 16.05 -5.01
C SER A 63 4.38 15.64 -3.82
N TYR A 64 4.28 14.34 -3.54
CA TYR A 64 3.54 13.85 -2.39
C TYR A 64 4.18 14.25 -1.05
N MET A 65 5.51 14.33 -0.96
CA MET A 65 6.20 14.82 0.23
C MET A 65 5.76 16.23 0.65
N PHE A 66 5.38 17.06 -0.33
CA PHE A 66 4.95 18.45 -0.12
C PHE A 66 3.45 18.66 -0.33
N SER A 67 2.67 17.62 -0.61
CA SER A 67 1.23 17.71 -0.77
C SER A 67 0.51 17.72 0.58
N GLY A 68 -0.52 18.54 0.67
CA GLY A 68 -1.65 18.37 1.56
C GLY A 68 -1.50 18.75 3.00
N GLU A 69 -2.44 18.27 3.69
CA GLU A 69 -2.90 18.66 5.01
C GLU A 69 -1.87 18.44 6.12
N ARG A 70 -2.01 19.19 7.20
CA ARG A 70 -1.19 19.10 8.40
C ARG A 70 -1.10 17.67 8.92
N PHE A 71 0.12 17.25 9.18
CA PHE A 71 0.45 15.92 9.65
C PHE A 71 0.03 15.74 11.10
N SER A 72 -0.73 14.71 11.34
CA SER A 72 -1.02 14.31 12.70
C SER A 72 0.23 13.65 13.32
N ALA A 73 0.47 13.92 14.58
CA ALA A 73 1.52 13.26 15.36
C ALA A 73 1.08 11.84 15.76
N THR A 74 0.68 11.03 14.77
CA THR A 74 0.22 9.66 15.04
C THR A 74 1.40 8.81 15.50
N PRO A 75 1.32 8.12 16.64
CA PRO A 75 2.39 7.23 17.09
C PRO A 75 2.68 6.15 16.08
N ALA A 76 3.91 5.66 16.08
CA ALA A 76 4.26 4.44 15.34
C ALA A 76 3.32 3.28 15.73
N TYR A 77 3.14 2.34 14.81
CA TYR A 77 2.28 1.18 15.02
C TYR A 77 2.54 0.50 16.36
N GLN A 78 1.46 0.14 17.03
CA GLN A 78 1.50 -0.49 18.34
C GLN A 78 1.41 -2.02 18.21
N PRO A 79 1.95 -2.82 19.15
CA PRO A 79 1.76 -4.27 19.15
C PRO A 79 0.30 -4.70 19.04
N LYS A 80 -0.64 -3.90 19.57
CA LYS A 80 -2.09 -4.14 19.46
C LYS A 80 -2.62 -4.17 18.02
N ASP A 81 -1.89 -3.60 17.05
CA ASP A 81 -2.27 -3.61 15.64
C ASP A 81 -2.19 -5.01 15.00
N PHE A 82 -1.51 -5.95 15.66
CA PHE A 82 -1.32 -7.32 15.21
C PHE A 82 -2.06 -8.38 16.05
N ILE A 83 -2.92 -7.98 16.97
CA ILE A 83 -3.64 -8.91 17.87
C ILE A 83 -4.59 -9.82 17.10
N VAL A 84 -5.29 -9.30 16.08
CA VAL A 84 -6.23 -10.09 15.29
C VAL A 84 -5.47 -11.00 14.33
N PRO A 85 -5.67 -12.33 14.38
CA PRO A 85 -5.00 -13.27 13.49
C PRO A 85 -5.25 -12.93 12.02
N PHE A 86 -4.22 -13.11 11.17
CA PHE A 86 -4.32 -12.72 9.76
C PHE A 86 -5.46 -13.42 9.02
N LYS A 87 -5.72 -14.69 9.30
CA LYS A 87 -6.83 -15.47 8.70
C LYS A 87 -8.21 -14.84 8.92
N ASP A 88 -8.38 -14.05 9.98
CA ASP A 88 -9.64 -13.37 10.30
C ASP A 88 -9.74 -11.99 9.62
N ARG A 89 -8.60 -11.47 9.12
CA ARG A 89 -8.44 -10.17 8.45
C ARG A 89 -8.23 -10.28 6.94
N PHE A 90 -8.00 -11.48 6.44
CA PHE A 90 -7.80 -11.78 5.03
C PHE A 90 -8.97 -12.64 4.52
N LYS A 91 -9.70 -12.11 3.56
CA LYS A 91 -10.78 -12.81 2.89
C LYS A 91 -10.52 -12.84 1.40
N TYR A 92 -10.92 -13.90 0.75
CA TYR A 92 -10.80 -14.04 -0.71
C TYR A 92 -11.93 -14.89 -1.28
N ARG A 93 -12.19 -14.71 -2.56
CA ARG A 93 -13.18 -15.47 -3.32
C ARG A 93 -12.78 -15.53 -4.80
N VAL A 94 -13.06 -16.65 -5.44
CA VAL A 94 -12.96 -16.82 -6.88
C VAL A 94 -14.37 -16.91 -7.45
N ASP A 95 -14.67 -16.03 -8.38
CA ASP A 95 -15.84 -16.11 -9.27
C ASP A 95 -15.37 -16.70 -10.59
N SER A 96 -15.66 -17.98 -10.77
CA SER A 96 -15.21 -18.73 -11.95
C SER A 96 -15.97 -18.35 -13.22
N GLU A 97 -17.22 -17.90 -13.10
CA GLU A 97 -18.06 -17.50 -14.24
C GLU A 97 -17.54 -16.19 -14.84
N ASN A 98 -17.27 -15.20 -14.00
CA ASN A 98 -16.75 -13.90 -14.42
C ASN A 98 -15.22 -13.86 -14.49
N ARG A 99 -14.53 -14.94 -14.08
CA ARG A 99 -13.06 -15.04 -14.00
C ARG A 99 -12.47 -13.92 -13.13
N ILE A 100 -13.05 -13.71 -11.94
CA ILE A 100 -12.62 -12.71 -10.97
C ILE A 100 -12.02 -13.39 -9.75
N LEU A 101 -10.79 -13.01 -9.41
CA LEU A 101 -10.20 -13.26 -8.10
C LEU A 101 -10.38 -12.00 -7.27
N ALA A 102 -11.23 -12.05 -6.25
CA ALA A 102 -11.41 -10.95 -5.30
C ALA A 102 -10.72 -11.27 -3.98
N PHE A 103 -10.06 -10.29 -3.36
CA PHE A 103 -9.57 -10.43 -1.99
C PHE A 103 -9.57 -9.11 -1.23
N GLN A 104 -9.71 -9.22 0.09
CA GLN A 104 -9.78 -8.11 1.02
C GLN A 104 -8.79 -8.33 2.14
N VAL A 105 -8.07 -7.27 2.50
CA VAL A 105 -7.14 -7.24 3.62
C VAL A 105 -7.53 -6.11 4.57
N ARG A 106 -7.51 -6.39 5.88
CA ARG A 106 -7.78 -5.42 6.93
C ARG A 106 -6.58 -5.28 7.86
N GLY A 107 -6.39 -4.08 8.39
CA GLY A 107 -5.31 -3.76 9.32
C GLY A 107 -3.92 -3.85 8.68
N LEU A 108 -2.91 -4.00 9.51
CA LEU A 108 -1.50 -4.08 9.12
C LEU A 108 -1.12 -5.44 8.56
N LEU A 109 -0.19 -5.44 7.61
CA LEU A 109 0.47 -6.64 7.09
C LEU A 109 1.88 -6.78 7.65
N SER A 110 2.29 -8.03 7.87
CA SER A 110 3.69 -8.43 8.01
C SER A 110 4.17 -9.16 6.75
N GLY A 111 5.48 -9.36 6.62
CA GLY A 111 6.02 -10.14 5.51
C GLY A 111 5.46 -11.57 5.46
N GLU A 112 5.30 -12.24 6.61
CA GLU A 112 4.69 -13.58 6.69
C GLU A 112 3.23 -13.60 6.21
N ASN A 113 2.48 -12.51 6.46
CA ASN A 113 1.11 -12.38 5.96
C ASN A 113 1.07 -12.33 4.42
N VAL A 114 2.01 -11.59 3.80
CA VAL A 114 2.12 -11.54 2.34
C VAL A 114 2.50 -12.90 1.76
N ASP A 115 3.43 -13.62 2.39
CA ASP A 115 3.82 -14.96 1.96
C ASP A 115 2.65 -15.95 2.03
N PHE A 116 1.87 -15.90 3.11
CA PHE A 116 0.67 -16.73 3.25
C PHE A 116 -0.37 -16.37 2.18
N MET A 117 -0.65 -15.10 1.99
CA MET A 117 -1.58 -14.57 0.97
C MET A 117 -1.14 -15.00 -0.43
N SER A 118 0.14 -14.80 -0.75
CA SER A 118 0.73 -15.16 -2.05
C SER A 118 0.53 -16.66 -2.35
N ARG A 119 0.95 -17.55 -1.45
CA ARG A 119 0.77 -18.99 -1.64
C ARG A 119 -0.69 -19.36 -1.86
N THR A 120 -1.60 -18.78 -1.07
CA THR A 120 -3.03 -19.05 -1.16
C THR A 120 -3.61 -18.60 -2.50
N LEU A 121 -3.37 -17.33 -2.87
CA LEU A 121 -3.97 -16.74 -4.07
C LEU A 121 -3.36 -17.30 -5.36
N ILE A 122 -2.04 -17.46 -5.42
CA ILE A 122 -1.39 -18.08 -6.59
C ILE A 122 -1.81 -19.54 -6.76
N GLY A 123 -1.99 -20.27 -5.65
CA GLY A 123 -2.56 -21.62 -5.71
C GLY A 123 -3.92 -21.67 -6.40
N LEU A 124 -4.79 -20.69 -6.14
CA LEU A 124 -6.10 -20.57 -6.82
C LEU A 124 -5.96 -20.19 -8.30
N CYS A 125 -4.99 -19.31 -8.62
CA CYS A 125 -4.76 -18.89 -10.00
C CYS A 125 -4.35 -20.04 -10.93
N ASN A 126 -3.73 -21.11 -10.40
CA ASN A 126 -3.29 -22.26 -11.19
C ASN A 126 -4.44 -23.02 -11.90
N ALA A 127 -5.69 -22.80 -11.49
CA ALA A 127 -6.87 -23.35 -12.16
C ALA A 127 -7.26 -22.59 -13.45
N PHE A 128 -6.59 -21.47 -13.74
CA PHE A 128 -6.89 -20.59 -14.87
C PHE A 128 -5.70 -20.49 -15.83
N GLY A 129 -6.00 -20.12 -17.07
CA GLY A 129 -4.97 -19.89 -18.09
C GLY A 129 -4.23 -18.55 -17.90
N LYS A 130 -3.25 -18.32 -18.77
CA LYS A 130 -2.51 -17.07 -18.79
C LYS A 130 -3.41 -15.89 -19.13
N GLU A 131 -3.30 -14.81 -18.37
CA GLU A 131 -4.02 -13.55 -18.60
C GLU A 131 -5.56 -13.69 -18.64
N GLU A 132 -6.10 -14.68 -17.96
CA GLU A 132 -7.56 -14.92 -17.95
C GLU A 132 -8.25 -14.25 -16.76
N LEU A 133 -7.55 -14.04 -15.66
CA LEU A 133 -8.15 -13.52 -14.43
C LEU A 133 -8.14 -11.99 -14.39
N SER A 134 -9.26 -11.41 -14.01
CA SER A 134 -9.33 -10.07 -13.46
C SER A 134 -9.24 -10.14 -11.94
N VAL A 135 -8.50 -9.23 -11.32
CA VAL A 135 -8.25 -9.23 -9.88
C VAL A 135 -8.85 -7.97 -9.26
N LEU A 136 -9.68 -8.16 -8.23
CA LEU A 136 -10.28 -7.09 -7.43
C LEU A 136 -9.70 -7.12 -6.01
N VAL A 137 -9.03 -6.05 -5.63
CA VAL A 137 -8.34 -5.94 -4.34
C VAL A 137 -9.01 -4.87 -3.48
N ASP A 138 -9.28 -5.17 -2.21
CA ASP A 138 -9.83 -4.19 -1.28
C ASP A 138 -8.88 -3.95 -0.11
N HIS A 139 -8.25 -2.79 -0.11
CA HIS A 139 -7.37 -2.29 0.94
C HIS A 139 -7.97 -1.12 1.72
N ARG A 140 -9.27 -0.80 1.55
CA ARG A 140 -9.93 0.33 2.23
C ARG A 140 -9.87 0.23 3.75
N ASP A 141 -9.90 -0.99 4.28
CA ASP A 141 -9.85 -1.28 5.72
C ASP A 141 -8.43 -1.62 6.22
N MET A 142 -7.40 -1.34 5.46
CA MET A 142 -6.03 -1.36 5.97
C MET A 142 -5.80 -0.12 6.83
N LYS A 143 -6.10 -0.27 8.13
CA LYS A 143 -6.01 0.78 9.15
C LYS A 143 -5.27 0.26 10.38
N ALA A 144 -4.54 1.14 11.04
CA ALA A 144 -3.99 0.86 12.37
C ALA A 144 -5.11 0.83 13.42
N SER A 145 -4.76 0.46 14.65
CA SER A 145 -5.72 0.35 15.75
C SER A 145 -6.32 1.68 16.20
N ASP A 146 -5.70 2.80 15.81
CA ASP A 146 -6.20 4.17 16.02
C ASP A 146 -7.15 4.64 14.89
N GLY A 147 -7.36 3.79 13.87
CA GLY A 147 -8.21 4.09 12.73
C GLY A 147 -7.51 4.77 11.55
N GLU A 148 -6.23 5.16 11.71
CA GLU A 148 -5.48 5.82 10.66
C GLU A 148 -5.14 4.86 9.50
N PRO A 149 -5.20 5.34 8.25
CA PRO A 149 -4.80 4.57 7.08
C PRO A 149 -3.35 4.12 7.15
N VAL A 150 -3.08 2.88 6.78
CA VAL A 150 -1.74 2.33 6.70
C VAL A 150 -1.41 1.90 5.28
N VAL A 151 -0.12 1.78 4.97
CA VAL A 151 0.39 1.32 3.68
C VAL A 151 1.35 0.15 3.89
N TYR A 152 1.88 -0.39 2.82
CA TYR A 152 2.89 -1.43 2.90
C TYR A 152 4.18 -0.89 3.50
N SER A 153 4.69 -1.57 4.53
CA SER A 153 6.07 -1.37 4.98
C SER A 153 7.05 -1.80 3.88
N PRO A 154 8.33 -1.39 3.94
CA PRO A 154 9.30 -1.83 2.94
C PRO A 154 9.40 -3.34 2.78
N GLU A 155 9.41 -4.09 3.88
CA GLU A 155 9.43 -5.55 3.84
C GLU A 155 8.18 -6.12 3.15
N VAL A 156 7.01 -5.58 3.47
CA VAL A 156 5.73 -5.96 2.84
C VAL A 156 5.73 -5.61 1.36
N ALA A 157 6.24 -4.43 0.98
CA ALA A 157 6.33 -3.99 -0.40
C ALA A 157 7.26 -4.89 -1.24
N GLU A 158 8.43 -5.27 -0.72
CA GLU A 158 9.36 -6.20 -1.38
C GLU A 158 8.71 -7.56 -1.67
N ARG A 159 8.01 -8.12 -0.68
CA ARG A 159 7.28 -9.38 -0.85
C ARG A 159 6.09 -9.23 -1.79
N ALA A 160 5.40 -8.09 -1.76
CA ALA A 160 4.30 -7.78 -2.67
C ALA A 160 4.77 -7.68 -4.13
N VAL A 161 5.98 -7.16 -4.39
CA VAL A 161 6.58 -7.18 -5.73
C VAL A 161 6.70 -8.62 -6.24
N ILE A 162 7.24 -9.54 -5.44
CA ILE A 162 7.37 -10.95 -5.81
C ILE A 162 6.00 -11.59 -6.07
N PHE A 163 5.03 -11.33 -5.19
CA PHE A 163 3.65 -11.80 -5.38
C PHE A 163 3.04 -11.27 -6.68
N GLN A 164 3.18 -9.99 -6.97
CA GLN A 164 2.64 -9.38 -8.19
C GLN A 164 3.31 -9.89 -9.46
N GLN A 165 4.61 -10.23 -9.43
CA GLN A 165 5.31 -10.87 -10.56
C GLN A 165 4.71 -12.23 -10.90
N GLU A 166 4.37 -13.02 -9.88
CA GLU A 166 3.67 -14.29 -10.09
C GLU A 166 2.24 -14.08 -10.58
N LEU A 167 1.51 -13.13 -9.97
CA LEU A 167 0.13 -12.80 -10.32
C LEU A 167 0.01 -12.27 -11.76
N LEU A 168 1.02 -11.55 -12.26
CA LEU A 168 1.08 -11.00 -13.61
C LEU A 168 0.86 -12.07 -14.69
N LYS A 169 1.30 -13.30 -14.44
CA LYS A 169 1.18 -14.42 -15.39
C LYS A 169 -0.28 -14.79 -15.67
N TYR A 170 -1.16 -14.60 -14.69
CA TYR A 170 -2.57 -14.96 -14.75
C TYR A 170 -3.49 -13.76 -14.99
N SER A 171 -3.00 -12.55 -14.66
CA SER A 171 -3.83 -11.35 -14.63
C SER A 171 -4.00 -10.71 -15.99
N ARG A 172 -5.27 -10.52 -16.38
CA ARG A 172 -5.69 -9.65 -17.48
C ARG A 172 -5.75 -8.19 -17.02
N ARG A 173 -6.30 -7.96 -15.83
CA ARG A 173 -6.47 -6.64 -15.20
C ARG A 173 -6.45 -6.77 -13.69
N VAL A 174 -5.94 -5.76 -13.01
CA VAL A 174 -5.95 -5.65 -11.54
C VAL A 174 -6.57 -4.30 -11.18
N VAL A 175 -7.56 -4.30 -10.29
CA VAL A 175 -8.15 -3.08 -9.74
C VAL A 175 -8.06 -3.14 -8.22
N ALA A 176 -7.45 -2.14 -7.60
CA ALA A 176 -7.29 -2.06 -6.16
C ALA A 176 -7.99 -0.81 -5.59
N LEU A 177 -8.83 -1.04 -4.59
CA LEU A 177 -9.47 -0.01 -3.79
C LEU A 177 -8.56 0.37 -2.63
N CYS A 178 -8.14 1.63 -2.58
CA CYS A 178 -7.14 2.13 -1.62
C CYS A 178 -7.81 2.88 -0.46
N ASN A 179 -7.11 2.96 0.68
CA ASN A 179 -7.55 3.69 1.87
C ASN A 179 -7.11 5.16 1.87
N SER A 180 -6.18 5.55 1.01
CA SER A 180 -5.58 6.88 0.98
C SER A 180 -4.82 7.14 -0.33
N GLU A 181 -4.52 8.40 -0.63
CA GLU A 181 -3.62 8.77 -1.73
C GLU A 181 -2.22 8.18 -1.52
N TYR A 182 -1.76 8.11 -0.27
CA TYR A 182 -0.48 7.50 0.06
C TYR A 182 -0.46 6.01 -0.30
N MET A 183 -1.55 5.27 -0.10
CA MET A 183 -1.66 3.88 -0.56
C MET A 183 -1.58 3.78 -2.09
N VAL A 184 -2.22 4.69 -2.83
CA VAL A 184 -2.13 4.73 -4.30
C VAL A 184 -0.67 4.91 -4.74
N GLU A 185 0.05 5.87 -4.18
CA GLU A 185 1.47 6.11 -4.49
C GLU A 185 2.34 4.88 -4.17
N ASN A 186 2.12 4.29 -3.00
CA ASN A 186 2.85 3.10 -2.55
C ASN A 186 2.59 1.90 -3.49
N LEU A 187 1.33 1.64 -3.85
CA LEU A 187 0.99 0.55 -4.76
C LEU A 187 1.45 0.79 -6.20
N ASN A 188 1.43 2.03 -6.69
CA ASN A 188 2.00 2.38 -7.99
C ASN A 188 3.49 2.08 -8.04
N HIS A 189 4.23 2.38 -6.96
CA HIS A 189 5.65 2.04 -6.88
C HIS A 189 5.88 0.53 -6.92
N VAL A 190 5.15 -0.25 -6.12
CA VAL A 190 5.22 -1.72 -6.09
C VAL A 190 4.85 -2.30 -7.47
N ALA A 191 3.79 -1.79 -8.10
CA ALA A 191 3.34 -2.25 -9.41
C ALA A 191 4.35 -1.93 -10.53
N SER A 192 5.05 -0.81 -10.43
CA SER A 192 6.13 -0.45 -11.36
C SER A 192 7.31 -1.43 -11.25
N GLN A 193 7.70 -1.79 -10.04
CA GLN A 193 8.80 -2.72 -9.80
C GLN A 193 8.47 -4.16 -10.21
N SER A 194 7.24 -4.59 -10.02
CA SER A 194 6.77 -5.93 -10.42
C SER A 194 6.49 -6.05 -11.92
N GLY A 195 6.34 -4.92 -12.64
CA GLY A 195 5.96 -4.88 -14.04
C GLY A 195 4.45 -4.97 -14.31
N ILE A 196 3.60 -5.04 -13.26
CA ILE A 196 2.14 -5.17 -13.41
C ILE A 196 1.44 -3.81 -13.65
N ILE A 197 2.17 -2.70 -13.56
CA ILE A 197 1.60 -1.33 -13.58
C ILE A 197 0.69 -1.07 -14.78
N HIS A 198 1.00 -1.59 -15.95
CA HIS A 198 0.18 -1.40 -17.17
C HIS A 198 -1.15 -2.18 -17.16
N LYS A 199 -1.33 -3.12 -16.23
CA LYS A 199 -2.57 -3.87 -15.99
C LYS A 199 -3.28 -3.43 -14.72
N ALA A 200 -2.62 -2.62 -13.86
CA ALA A 200 -3.11 -2.24 -12.55
C ALA A 200 -3.76 -0.85 -12.57
N THR A 201 -4.86 -0.72 -11.84
CA THR A 201 -5.52 0.56 -11.56
C THR A 201 -5.75 0.65 -10.05
N HIS A 202 -5.23 1.69 -9.41
CA HIS A 202 -5.40 1.95 -7.99
C HIS A 202 -6.38 3.10 -7.80
N ILE A 203 -7.47 2.88 -7.04
CA ILE A 203 -8.59 3.82 -6.90
C ILE A 203 -8.64 4.33 -5.47
N TYR A 204 -8.67 5.65 -5.32
CA TYR A 204 -8.98 6.34 -4.08
C TYR A 204 -9.81 7.59 -4.36
N GLY A 205 -10.79 7.86 -3.49
CA GLY A 205 -11.58 9.09 -3.54
C GLY A 205 -12.63 9.10 -2.43
N ARG A 206 -12.66 10.18 -1.64
CA ARG A 206 -13.58 10.30 -0.49
C ARG A 206 -15.04 10.35 -0.90
N ASP A 207 -15.33 10.97 -2.05
CA ASP A 207 -16.70 11.27 -2.53
C ASP A 207 -17.07 10.46 -3.79
N LYS A 208 -16.28 9.44 -4.14
CA LYS A 208 -16.52 8.63 -5.33
C LYS A 208 -17.00 7.24 -4.96
N ASP A 209 -17.95 6.72 -5.70
CA ASP A 209 -18.27 5.29 -5.69
C ASP A 209 -17.08 4.48 -6.25
N MET A 210 -16.15 4.16 -5.36
CA MET A 210 -14.94 3.40 -5.72
C MET A 210 -15.29 1.97 -6.17
N VAL A 211 -16.29 1.37 -5.58
CA VAL A 211 -16.68 -0.01 -5.91
C VAL A 211 -17.38 -0.06 -7.26
N GLY A 212 -18.32 0.86 -7.51
CA GLY A 212 -18.94 0.98 -8.83
C GLY A 212 -17.94 1.23 -9.95
N THR A 213 -16.99 2.15 -9.73
CA THR A 213 -15.88 2.40 -10.67
C THR A 213 -15.04 1.13 -10.89
N ALA A 214 -14.75 0.36 -9.85
CA ALA A 214 -14.01 -0.90 -9.99
C ALA A 214 -14.81 -1.93 -10.79
N TYR A 215 -16.10 -2.01 -10.58
CA TYR A 215 -16.99 -2.91 -11.33
C TYR A 215 -17.05 -2.54 -12.82
N GLU A 216 -17.19 -1.27 -13.15
CA GLU A 216 -17.13 -0.78 -14.54
C GLU A 216 -15.81 -1.18 -15.21
N LEU A 217 -14.67 -0.95 -14.54
CA LEU A 217 -13.36 -1.31 -15.05
C LEU A 217 -13.20 -2.82 -15.26
N LEU A 218 -13.84 -3.64 -14.43
CA LEU A 218 -13.78 -5.10 -14.49
C LEU A 218 -14.86 -5.71 -15.41
N GLY A 219 -15.86 -4.91 -15.80
CA GLY A 219 -16.99 -5.36 -16.62
C GLY A 219 -17.95 -6.30 -15.88
N ILE A 220 -18.16 -6.06 -14.57
CA ILE A 220 -19.06 -6.84 -13.72
C ILE A 220 -20.13 -5.95 -13.08
N ASN A 221 -21.22 -6.55 -12.63
CA ASN A 221 -22.32 -5.83 -11.97
C ASN A 221 -22.33 -6.00 -10.44
N ASP A 222 -21.73 -7.06 -9.94
CA ASP A 222 -21.67 -7.39 -8.51
C ASP A 222 -20.47 -8.29 -8.18
N ASN A 223 -20.10 -8.32 -6.91
CA ASN A 223 -19.12 -9.27 -6.37
C ASN A 223 -19.52 -9.64 -4.93
N GLU A 224 -19.56 -10.92 -4.61
CA GLU A 224 -20.04 -11.39 -3.31
C GLU A 224 -19.17 -10.96 -2.13
N LEU A 225 -17.87 -10.71 -2.35
CA LEU A 225 -16.93 -10.32 -1.29
C LEU A 225 -16.89 -8.82 -1.08
N ILE A 226 -16.88 -8.03 -2.17
CA ILE A 226 -16.68 -6.58 -2.15
C ILE A 226 -17.94 -5.93 -2.69
N LYS A 227 -18.80 -5.43 -1.81
CA LYS A 227 -20.10 -4.86 -2.16
C LYS A 227 -20.05 -3.35 -2.34
N ILE A 228 -20.90 -2.82 -3.21
CA ILE A 228 -21.26 -1.41 -3.20
C ILE A 228 -21.95 -1.14 -1.86
N ASN A 229 -21.49 -0.17 -1.11
CA ASN A 229 -22.17 0.24 0.11
C ASN A 229 -23.55 0.79 -0.25
N ALA A 230 -24.59 0.15 0.29
CA ALA A 230 -25.96 0.60 0.16
C ALA A 230 -26.20 1.86 1.01
#